data_04ea577fc0431cab86cf0ee74fccdabf
#
_entry.id   04ea577fc0431cab86cf0ee74fccdabf
#
_cell.length_a   1.000
_cell.length_b   1.000
_cell.length_c   1.000
_cell.angle_alpha   90.00
_cell.angle_beta   90.00
_cell.angle_gamma   90.00
#
_symmetry.space_group_name_H-M   'P 1'
#
loop_
_entity.id
_entity.type
_entity.pdbx_description
1 polymer ?
#
loop_
_entity_poly.entity_id
_entity_poly.type
_entity_poly.pdbx_seq_one_letter_code
_entity_poly.pdbx_strand_id
1 'polypeptide(L)'
;YTYFGWAESAVKLLEPVSVDNPLEFYPERDWEKVYRDMYSYDSDFNFCCVPNDTHNCRLKAYVKNGIIIRIEQTYAEDKATDLQGNTATPNWHPRGCLKGYTLVRRFYNPHRLKYPMVRKGWLEWANAGFPRNANGEVEEKYKKRGEDDMIRVTWDEAVEYAAKGLMNISSEYVGESGANKLRNQGYEPEMIKAMKGAGTQTCKFRPGMGLLGVI
;
A
#
# COMPACT_ATOMS: atom_id res chain seq x y z
N TYR A 1 4.37 -6.02 -42.13
CA TYR A 1 5.09 -7.31 -42.12
C TYR A 1 4.22 -8.32 -42.87
N THR A 2 4.66 -8.73 -44.05
CA THR A 2 3.98 -9.74 -44.85
C THR A 2 4.31 -11.13 -44.28
N TYR A 3 3.36 -12.04 -44.34
CA TYR A 3 3.49 -13.44 -43.90
C TYR A 3 4.72 -14.15 -44.48
N PHE A 4 5.19 -13.72 -45.66
CA PHE A 4 6.40 -14.24 -46.32
C PHE A 4 7.69 -13.82 -45.60
N GLY A 5 7.79 -12.62 -45.03
CA GLY A 5 8.97 -12.19 -44.32
C GLY A 5 9.23 -12.95 -43.03
N TRP A 6 8.15 -13.43 -42.38
CA TRP A 6 8.24 -14.28 -41.20
C TRP A 6 8.74 -15.72 -41.56
N ALA A 7 8.25 -16.28 -42.65
CA ALA A 7 8.69 -17.58 -43.13
C ALA A 7 10.16 -17.58 -43.54
N GLU A 8 10.64 -16.51 -44.18
CA GLU A 8 12.04 -16.33 -44.57
C GLU A 8 12.97 -16.22 -43.39
N SER A 9 12.54 -15.49 -42.34
CA SER A 9 13.28 -15.37 -41.08
C SER A 9 13.31 -16.71 -40.32
N ALA A 10 12.21 -17.48 -40.35
CA ALA A 10 12.15 -18.80 -39.71
C ALA A 10 13.04 -19.83 -40.42
N VAL A 11 13.13 -19.78 -41.76
CA VAL A 11 14.02 -20.66 -42.52
C VAL A 11 15.48 -20.36 -42.24
N LYS A 12 15.86 -19.08 -42.14
CA LYS A 12 17.20 -18.69 -41.73
C LYS A 12 17.61 -19.14 -40.33
N LEU A 13 16.65 -19.24 -39.41
CA LEU A 13 16.85 -19.80 -38.07
C LEU A 13 17.10 -21.32 -38.09
N LEU A 14 16.69 -22.01 -39.14
CA LEU A 14 16.80 -23.47 -39.29
C LEU A 14 18.05 -23.87 -40.11
N GLU A 15 18.79 -22.93 -40.66
CA GLU A 15 20.08 -23.23 -41.31
C GLU A 15 21.09 -23.77 -40.31
N PRO A 16 21.86 -24.82 -40.66
CA PRO A 16 22.84 -25.37 -39.72
C PRO A 16 23.90 -24.33 -39.39
N VAL A 17 24.03 -24.04 -38.12
CA VAL A 17 25.08 -23.11 -37.63
C VAL A 17 26.43 -23.79 -37.65
N SER A 18 27.49 -23.13 -38.14
CA SER A 18 28.85 -23.62 -38.06
C SER A 18 29.25 -23.86 -36.63
N VAL A 19 29.84 -25.03 -36.34
CA VAL A 19 30.30 -25.41 -35.00
C VAL A 19 31.48 -24.53 -34.57
N ASP A 20 32.24 -23.99 -35.53
CA ASP A 20 33.44 -23.20 -35.25
C ASP A 20 33.13 -21.75 -34.81
N ASN A 21 32.07 -21.16 -35.31
CA ASN A 21 31.61 -19.86 -34.85
C ASN A 21 30.08 -19.73 -34.94
N PRO A 22 29.34 -20.21 -33.94
CA PRO A 22 27.90 -20.15 -33.97
C PRO A 22 27.33 -18.73 -33.97
N LEU A 23 28.13 -17.72 -33.60
CA LEU A 23 27.67 -16.32 -33.58
C LEU A 23 27.77 -15.64 -34.96
N GLU A 24 28.49 -16.23 -35.91
CA GLU A 24 28.64 -15.70 -37.29
C GLU A 24 27.32 -15.81 -38.06
N PHE A 25 26.45 -16.73 -37.67
CA PHE A 25 25.13 -16.96 -38.27
C PHE A 25 23.99 -16.16 -37.66
N TYR A 26 24.29 -15.33 -36.66
CA TYR A 26 23.33 -14.33 -36.16
C TYR A 26 23.67 -12.96 -36.73
N PRO A 27 23.40 -12.69 -38.02
CA PRO A 27 23.84 -11.45 -38.68
C PRO A 27 23.22 -10.21 -38.04
N GLU A 28 22.04 -10.36 -37.44
CA GLU A 28 21.37 -9.27 -36.75
C GLU A 28 20.80 -9.78 -35.41
N ARG A 29 21.28 -9.25 -34.31
CA ARG A 29 20.78 -9.49 -32.95
C ARG A 29 19.78 -8.42 -32.51
N ASP A 30 19.08 -7.80 -33.42
CA ASP A 30 18.15 -6.71 -33.13
C ASP A 30 16.96 -7.17 -32.28
N TRP A 31 16.58 -8.43 -32.39
CA TRP A 31 15.57 -9.02 -31.50
C TRP A 31 16.02 -9.03 -30.02
N GLU A 32 17.32 -9.19 -29.75
CA GLU A 32 17.85 -9.09 -28.39
C GLU A 32 17.80 -7.65 -27.86
N LYS A 33 17.93 -6.66 -28.73
CA LYS A 33 17.84 -5.26 -28.36
C LYS A 33 16.50 -4.93 -27.73
N VAL A 34 15.39 -5.51 -28.24
CA VAL A 34 14.06 -5.34 -27.66
C VAL A 34 14.06 -5.79 -26.19
N TYR A 35 14.66 -6.94 -25.89
CA TYR A 35 14.74 -7.44 -24.51
C TYR A 35 15.67 -6.61 -23.64
N ARG A 36 16.81 -6.17 -24.17
CA ARG A 36 17.72 -5.26 -23.44
C ARG A 36 17.04 -3.93 -23.13
N ASP A 37 16.30 -3.37 -24.07
CA ASP A 37 15.58 -2.11 -23.91
C ASP A 37 14.44 -2.24 -22.87
N MET A 38 13.81 -3.40 -22.78
CA MET A 38 12.81 -3.69 -21.73
C MET A 38 13.40 -3.68 -20.32
N TYR A 39 14.67 -4.06 -20.17
CA TYR A 39 15.37 -4.11 -18.88
C TYR A 39 16.22 -2.86 -18.60
N SER A 40 16.38 -1.96 -19.57
CA SER A 40 17.10 -0.71 -19.36
C SER A 40 16.36 0.20 -18.38
N TYR A 41 17.10 0.91 -17.55
CA TYR A 41 16.56 1.84 -16.55
C TYR A 41 17.50 3.04 -16.40
N ASP A 42 16.95 4.15 -15.91
CA ASP A 42 17.69 5.40 -15.73
C ASP A 42 18.24 5.51 -14.30
N SER A 43 17.48 4.97 -13.34
CA SER A 43 17.85 4.98 -11.93
C SER A 43 17.21 3.81 -11.18
N ASP A 44 17.74 3.52 -10.00
CA ASP A 44 17.17 2.54 -9.10
C ASP A 44 17.22 3.05 -7.65
N PHE A 45 16.35 2.48 -6.79
CA PHE A 45 16.39 2.72 -5.35
C PHE A 45 15.95 1.50 -4.57
N ASN A 46 16.47 1.37 -3.37
CA ASN A 46 16.06 0.32 -2.43
C ASN A 46 14.92 0.82 -1.56
N PHE A 47 13.98 -0.06 -1.25
CA PHE A 47 12.88 0.23 -0.34
C PHE A 47 12.51 -1.00 0.48
N CYS A 48 11.84 -0.76 1.60
CA CYS A 48 11.30 -1.81 2.43
C CYS A 48 9.86 -2.10 2.05
N CYS A 49 9.57 -3.34 1.71
CA CYS A 49 8.22 -3.77 1.33
C CYS A 49 7.40 -4.10 2.57
N VAL A 50 6.27 -3.40 2.75
CA VAL A 50 5.39 -3.52 3.92
C VAL A 50 4.04 -4.21 3.66
N PRO A 51 3.60 -4.55 2.44
CA PRO A 51 2.26 -5.10 2.20
C PRO A 51 1.93 -6.41 2.93
N ASN A 52 2.91 -7.11 3.46
CA ASN A 52 2.73 -8.34 4.21
C ASN A 52 3.21 -8.24 5.67
N ASP A 53 3.39 -7.05 6.16
CA ASP A 53 3.61 -6.58 7.53
C ASP A 53 4.78 -7.20 8.32
N THR A 54 5.22 -8.41 8.05
CA THR A 54 6.08 -9.15 8.99
C THR A 54 7.49 -9.37 8.53
N HIS A 55 7.81 -9.13 7.25
CA HIS A 55 9.08 -9.62 6.70
C HIS A 55 10.10 -8.52 6.40
N ASN A 56 9.71 -7.26 6.35
CA ASN A 56 10.59 -6.13 6.05
C ASN A 56 11.50 -6.40 4.84
N CYS A 57 10.94 -7.02 3.80
CA CYS A 57 11.69 -7.42 2.62
C CYS A 57 12.30 -6.21 1.94
N ARG A 58 13.61 -6.21 1.78
CA ARG A 58 14.32 -5.17 1.03
C ARG A 58 14.24 -5.48 -0.45
N LEU A 59 13.59 -4.61 -1.17
CA LEU A 59 13.42 -4.70 -2.62
C LEU A 59 14.10 -3.53 -3.31
N LYS A 60 14.43 -3.71 -4.57
CA LYS A 60 14.97 -2.70 -5.46
C LYS A 60 13.95 -2.37 -6.55
N ALA A 61 13.62 -1.11 -6.68
CA ALA A 61 12.80 -0.58 -7.77
C ALA A 61 13.69 -0.01 -8.85
N TYR A 62 13.37 -0.33 -10.10
CA TYR A 62 14.05 0.20 -11.30
C TYR A 62 13.13 1.19 -11.99
N VAL A 63 13.65 2.37 -12.28
CA VAL A 63 12.90 3.50 -12.81
C VAL A 63 13.38 3.83 -14.22
N LYS A 64 12.44 4.08 -15.11
CA LYS A 64 12.70 4.57 -16.46
C LYS A 64 11.75 5.72 -16.76
N ASN A 65 12.26 6.86 -17.15
CA ASN A 65 11.47 8.06 -17.40
C ASN A 65 10.54 8.44 -16.25
N GLY A 66 11.00 8.29 -14.99
CA GLY A 66 10.21 8.58 -13.79
C GLY A 66 9.15 7.53 -13.44
N ILE A 67 9.09 6.41 -14.14
CA ILE A 67 8.12 5.34 -13.93
C ILE A 67 8.85 4.09 -13.42
N ILE A 68 8.36 3.50 -12.32
CA ILE A 68 8.86 2.20 -11.85
C ILE A 68 8.44 1.13 -12.85
N ILE A 69 9.40 0.50 -13.51
CA ILE A 69 9.15 -0.52 -14.55
C ILE A 69 9.20 -1.93 -14.02
N ARG A 70 10.00 -2.19 -12.99
CA ARG A 70 10.08 -3.50 -12.33
C ARG A 70 10.58 -3.36 -10.90
N ILE A 71 10.33 -4.41 -10.13
CA ILE A 71 10.81 -4.54 -8.75
C ILE A 71 11.46 -5.92 -8.61
N GLU A 72 12.62 -5.95 -8.00
CA GLU A 72 13.40 -7.16 -7.78
C GLU A 72 13.87 -7.24 -6.32
N GLN A 73 14.39 -8.40 -5.93
CA GLN A 73 15.08 -8.56 -4.65
C GLN A 73 16.36 -7.74 -4.65
N THR A 74 16.64 -7.03 -3.57
CA THR A 74 17.99 -6.51 -3.35
C THR A 74 18.87 -7.61 -2.71
N TYR A 75 20.09 -7.76 -3.20
CA TYR A 75 21.04 -8.76 -2.75
C TYR A 75 22.21 -8.16 -1.95
N ALA A 76 22.04 -6.94 -1.47
CA ALA A 76 23.06 -6.20 -0.73
C ALA A 76 22.79 -6.14 0.79
N GLU A 77 22.09 -7.14 1.33
CA GLU A 77 21.74 -7.23 2.75
C GLU A 77 22.97 -7.42 3.64
N ASP A 78 24.01 -8.06 3.13
CA ASP A 78 25.30 -8.23 3.81
C ASP A 78 25.96 -6.91 4.20
N LYS A 79 25.59 -5.82 3.53
CA LYS A 79 26.06 -4.45 3.79
C LYS A 79 25.14 -3.64 4.70
N ALA A 80 24.00 -4.21 5.10
CA ALA A 80 23.07 -3.51 5.97
C ALA A 80 23.60 -3.53 7.41
N THR A 81 23.70 -2.38 8.02
CA THR A 81 24.02 -2.21 9.44
C THR A 81 22.83 -1.58 10.15
N ASP A 82 22.60 -1.95 11.41
CA ASP A 82 21.69 -1.25 12.30
C ASP A 82 22.30 0.05 12.84
N LEU A 83 21.55 0.78 13.65
CA LEU A 83 22.02 2.03 14.26
C LEU A 83 23.20 1.84 15.25
N GLN A 84 23.42 0.63 15.73
CA GLN A 84 24.51 0.26 16.63
C GLN A 84 25.74 -0.25 15.86
N GLY A 85 25.66 -0.34 14.53
CA GLY A 85 26.75 -0.79 13.67
C GLY A 85 26.86 -2.31 13.51
N ASN A 86 25.87 -3.09 13.98
CA ASN A 86 25.83 -4.53 13.74
C ASN A 86 25.45 -4.79 12.29
N THR A 87 26.20 -5.64 11.61
CA THR A 87 25.88 -6.09 10.25
C THR A 87 24.84 -7.21 10.28
N ALA A 88 24.00 -7.27 9.25
CA ALA A 88 23.10 -8.40 9.06
C ALA A 88 23.88 -9.71 8.97
N THR A 89 23.38 -10.77 9.58
CA THR A 89 24.03 -12.06 9.50
C THR A 89 24.01 -12.61 8.08
N PRO A 90 25.05 -13.33 7.63
CA PRO A 90 25.09 -13.91 6.28
C PRO A 90 23.92 -14.85 5.97
N ASN A 91 23.28 -15.38 7.00
CA ASN A 91 22.16 -16.32 6.88
C ASN A 91 20.78 -15.64 6.89
N TRP A 92 20.74 -14.33 7.10
CA TRP A 92 19.49 -13.59 7.09
C TRP A 92 19.23 -13.01 5.70
N HIS A 93 18.38 -13.68 4.94
CA HIS A 93 18.02 -13.29 3.58
C HIS A 93 16.50 -13.17 3.46
N PRO A 94 15.88 -12.08 3.92
CA PRO A 94 14.45 -11.88 3.74
C PRO A 94 14.15 -11.76 2.26
N ARG A 95 13.38 -12.70 1.75
CA ARG A 95 13.04 -12.76 0.33
C ARG A 95 11.68 -12.11 0.07
N GLY A 96 11.62 -11.30 -0.97
CA GLY A 96 10.38 -10.74 -1.46
C GLY A 96 9.42 -11.83 -1.90
N CYS A 97 8.13 -11.63 -1.62
CA CYS A 97 7.06 -12.49 -2.13
C CYS A 97 6.40 -11.87 -3.37
N LEU A 98 5.48 -12.60 -3.98
CA LEU A 98 4.75 -12.13 -5.15
C LEU A 98 4.06 -10.76 -4.93
N LYS A 99 3.59 -10.46 -3.73
CA LYS A 99 2.98 -9.15 -3.41
C LYS A 99 3.97 -8.00 -3.60
N GLY A 100 5.23 -8.17 -3.17
CA GLY A 100 6.28 -7.16 -3.34
C GLY A 100 6.66 -6.98 -4.80
N TYR A 101 6.89 -8.06 -5.52
CA TYR A 101 7.27 -7.99 -6.94
C TYR A 101 6.18 -7.43 -7.85
N THR A 102 4.91 -7.57 -7.48
CA THR A 102 3.78 -7.06 -8.26
C THR A 102 3.33 -5.65 -7.87
N LEU A 103 4.03 -4.97 -6.97
CA LEU A 103 3.69 -3.60 -6.54
C LEU A 103 3.59 -2.61 -7.70
N VAL A 104 4.39 -2.78 -8.76
CA VAL A 104 4.30 -1.96 -9.99
C VAL A 104 2.88 -1.97 -10.54
N ARG A 105 2.26 -3.15 -10.65
CA ARG A 105 0.88 -3.30 -11.13
C ARG A 105 -0.12 -2.63 -10.19
N ARG A 106 0.16 -2.62 -8.91
CA ARG A 106 -0.68 -1.98 -7.90
C ARG A 106 -0.57 -0.45 -7.99
N PHE A 107 0.63 0.10 -8.17
CA PHE A 107 0.86 1.54 -8.28
C PHE A 107 0.21 2.14 -9.52
N TYR A 108 0.28 1.45 -10.66
CA TYR A 108 -0.22 1.94 -11.94
C TYR A 108 -1.54 1.29 -12.35
N ASN A 109 -2.25 0.67 -11.41
CA ASN A 109 -3.57 0.09 -11.66
C ASN A 109 -4.56 1.20 -12.03
N PRO A 110 -5.30 1.09 -13.15
CA PRO A 110 -6.29 2.07 -13.56
C PRO A 110 -7.44 2.25 -12.54
N HIS A 111 -7.71 1.23 -11.72
CA HIS A 111 -8.72 1.26 -10.66
C HIS A 111 -8.19 1.80 -9.32
N ARG A 112 -6.92 2.24 -9.27
CA ARG A 112 -6.37 2.84 -8.06
C ARG A 112 -7.11 4.14 -7.73
N LEU A 113 -7.49 4.30 -6.47
CA LEU A 113 -8.03 5.55 -5.96
C LEU A 113 -6.97 6.66 -6.09
N LYS A 114 -7.31 7.73 -6.81
CA LYS A 114 -6.39 8.85 -7.09
C LYS A 114 -6.64 10.06 -6.19
N TYR A 115 -7.78 10.09 -5.54
CA TYR A 115 -8.26 11.21 -4.74
C TYR A 115 -8.88 10.72 -3.45
N PRO A 116 -8.86 11.54 -2.37
CA PRO A 116 -9.63 11.24 -1.18
C PRO A 116 -11.13 11.21 -1.52
N MET A 117 -11.82 10.28 -0.92
CA MET A 117 -13.26 10.12 -1.11
C MET A 117 -13.91 9.89 0.25
N VAL A 118 -15.04 10.51 0.46
CA VAL A 118 -15.85 10.38 1.66
C VAL A 118 -17.21 9.83 1.26
N ARG A 119 -17.73 8.89 2.02
CA ARG A 119 -19.06 8.32 1.82
C ARG A 119 -20.12 9.40 2.03
N LYS A 120 -21.07 9.53 1.11
CA LYS A 120 -22.10 10.57 1.10
C LYS A 120 -22.87 10.65 2.42
N GLY A 121 -23.40 9.53 2.89
CA GLY A 121 -24.15 9.50 4.15
C GLY A 121 -23.31 9.92 5.36
N TRP A 122 -22.01 9.60 5.37
CA TRP A 122 -21.11 10.06 6.43
C TRP A 122 -20.85 11.57 6.34
N LEU A 123 -20.68 12.11 5.13
CA LEU A 123 -20.48 13.52 4.86
C LEU A 123 -21.71 14.34 5.34
N GLU A 124 -22.90 13.89 4.97
CA GLU A 124 -24.15 14.51 5.39
C GLU A 124 -24.33 14.49 6.90
N TRP A 125 -23.99 13.36 7.55
CA TRP A 125 -24.05 13.20 9.00
C TRP A 125 -23.07 14.15 9.71
N ALA A 126 -21.83 14.25 9.22
CA ALA A 126 -20.84 15.14 9.77
C ALA A 126 -21.23 16.63 9.60
N ASN A 127 -21.74 17.02 8.43
CA ASN A 127 -22.20 18.38 8.17
C ASN A 127 -23.45 18.76 8.98
N ALA A 128 -24.27 17.79 9.35
CA ALA A 128 -25.41 17.99 10.24
C ALA A 128 -25.00 18.06 11.73
N GLY A 129 -23.71 17.96 12.08
CA GLY A 129 -23.21 18.01 13.45
C GLY A 129 -23.35 16.69 14.20
N PHE A 130 -23.29 15.57 13.47
CA PHE A 130 -23.35 14.21 14.04
C PHE A 130 -24.62 13.89 14.85
N PRO A 131 -25.84 14.19 14.33
CA PRO A 131 -27.07 13.97 15.07
C PRO A 131 -27.28 12.49 15.40
N ARG A 132 -27.82 12.24 16.60
CA ARG A 132 -28.23 10.93 17.08
C ARG A 132 -29.69 11.00 17.54
N ASN A 133 -30.39 9.88 17.45
CA ASN A 133 -31.73 9.74 17.97
C ASN A 133 -31.74 9.69 19.51
N ALA A 134 -32.92 9.62 20.14
CA ALA A 134 -33.07 9.55 21.58
C ALA A 134 -32.38 8.32 22.23
N ASN A 135 -32.16 7.26 21.48
CA ASN A 135 -31.45 6.06 21.91
C ASN A 135 -29.92 6.16 21.73
N GLY A 136 -29.41 7.28 21.24
CA GLY A 136 -27.96 7.47 20.95
C GLY A 136 -27.48 6.85 19.64
N GLU A 137 -28.40 6.41 18.79
CA GLU A 137 -28.07 5.75 17.52
C GLU A 137 -28.06 6.74 16.36
N VAL A 138 -27.24 6.47 15.35
CA VAL A 138 -27.23 7.19 14.10
C VAL A 138 -28.44 6.77 13.27
N GLU A 139 -29.12 7.72 12.65
CA GLU A 139 -30.27 7.44 11.79
C GLU A 139 -29.87 6.59 10.56
N GLU A 140 -30.77 5.71 10.12
CA GLU A 140 -30.54 4.77 9.04
C GLU A 140 -30.17 5.44 7.71
N LYS A 141 -30.68 6.65 7.45
CA LYS A 141 -30.34 7.41 6.23
C LYS A 141 -28.83 7.66 6.07
N TYR A 142 -28.05 7.67 7.19
CA TYR A 142 -26.60 7.87 7.19
C TYR A 142 -25.80 6.56 7.22
N LYS A 143 -26.45 5.40 7.49
CA LYS A 143 -25.81 4.12 7.68
C LYS A 143 -25.61 3.28 6.40
N LYS A 144 -25.79 3.83 5.24
CA LYS A 144 -25.74 3.14 3.93
C LYS A 144 -24.33 2.80 3.46
N ARG A 145 -23.51 2.22 4.34
CA ARG A 145 -22.14 1.80 3.96
C ARG A 145 -22.19 0.66 2.95
N GLY A 146 -21.55 0.90 1.78
CA GLY A 146 -21.55 -0.05 0.67
C GLY A 146 -22.67 0.16 -0.35
N GLU A 147 -23.63 1.03 -0.05
CA GLU A 147 -24.78 1.32 -0.91
C GLU A 147 -24.80 2.76 -1.42
N ASP A 148 -24.29 3.71 -0.60
CA ASP A 148 -24.28 5.12 -1.00
C ASP A 148 -23.02 5.52 -1.77
N ASP A 149 -23.11 6.67 -2.44
CA ASP A 149 -22.05 7.20 -3.28
C ASP A 149 -20.81 7.60 -2.48
N MET A 150 -19.66 7.51 -3.12
CA MET A 150 -18.39 8.08 -2.65
C MET A 150 -18.20 9.46 -3.28
N ILE A 151 -18.12 10.48 -2.45
CA ILE A 151 -17.94 11.87 -2.86
C ILE A 151 -16.45 12.20 -2.83
N ARG A 152 -15.93 12.69 -3.96
CA ARG A 152 -14.56 13.19 -4.03
C ARG A 152 -14.45 14.50 -3.24
N VAL A 153 -13.40 14.59 -2.41
CA VAL A 153 -13.03 15.76 -1.61
C VAL A 153 -11.56 16.10 -1.82
N THR A 154 -11.13 17.25 -1.38
CA THR A 154 -9.71 17.61 -1.30
C THR A 154 -9.05 16.90 -0.11
N TRP A 155 -7.72 16.91 -0.05
CA TRP A 155 -6.98 16.36 1.10
C TRP A 155 -7.27 17.14 2.38
N ASP A 156 -7.37 18.46 2.29
CA ASP A 156 -7.68 19.31 3.45
C ASP A 156 -9.07 19.01 4.01
N GLU A 157 -10.08 18.90 3.15
CA GLU A 157 -11.42 18.48 3.54
C GLU A 157 -11.42 17.06 4.16
N ALA A 158 -10.70 16.12 3.56
CA ALA A 158 -10.64 14.75 4.08
C ALA A 158 -10.05 14.71 5.49
N VAL A 159 -8.96 15.44 5.72
CA VAL A 159 -8.32 15.55 7.04
C VAL A 159 -9.23 16.25 8.03
N GLU A 160 -9.90 17.34 7.63
CA GLU A 160 -10.86 18.04 8.47
C GLU A 160 -12.03 17.13 8.88
N TYR A 161 -12.62 16.38 7.94
CA TYR A 161 -13.68 15.43 8.25
C TYR A 161 -13.21 14.31 9.17
N ALA A 162 -12.01 13.78 8.98
CA ALA A 162 -11.45 12.78 9.88
C ALA A 162 -11.27 13.34 11.30
N ALA A 163 -10.73 14.55 11.43
CA ALA A 163 -10.57 15.25 12.71
C ALA A 163 -11.93 15.49 13.39
N LYS A 164 -12.91 16.00 12.65
CA LYS A 164 -14.29 16.19 13.17
C LYS A 164 -14.89 14.89 13.71
N GLY A 165 -14.70 13.78 12.99
CA GLY A 165 -15.17 12.46 13.45
C GLY A 165 -14.51 12.02 14.75
N LEU A 166 -13.21 12.14 14.87
CA LEU A 166 -12.47 11.81 16.10
C LEU A 166 -12.84 12.72 17.26
N MET A 167 -12.96 14.01 17.02
CA MET A 167 -13.37 15.00 18.03
C MET A 167 -14.81 14.75 18.53
N ASN A 168 -15.72 14.40 17.62
CA ASN A 168 -17.09 14.04 17.99
C ASN A 168 -17.12 12.85 18.94
N ILE A 169 -16.41 11.76 18.63
CA ILE A 169 -16.31 10.59 19.52
C ILE A 169 -15.68 10.97 20.86
N SER A 170 -14.58 11.73 20.81
CA SER A 170 -13.88 12.15 22.03
C SER A 170 -14.78 13.01 22.95
N SER A 171 -15.50 13.98 22.40
CA SER A 171 -16.40 14.85 23.15
C SER A 171 -17.61 14.13 23.72
N GLU A 172 -18.11 13.10 23.06
CA GLU A 172 -19.25 12.31 23.48
C GLU A 172 -18.97 11.52 24.78
N TYR A 173 -17.71 11.12 24.99
CA TYR A 173 -17.30 10.27 26.11
C TYR A 173 -16.48 11.01 27.19
N VAL A 174 -16.62 12.32 27.27
CA VAL A 174 -15.95 13.14 28.29
C VAL A 174 -16.73 13.15 29.61
N GLY A 175 -16.02 13.12 30.74
CA GLY A 175 -16.55 13.30 32.08
C GLY A 175 -17.52 12.21 32.52
N GLU A 176 -18.34 12.51 33.55
CA GLU A 176 -19.29 11.54 34.12
C GLU A 176 -20.41 11.17 33.13
N SER A 177 -20.83 12.12 32.30
CA SER A 177 -21.83 11.82 31.26
C SER A 177 -21.30 10.76 30.28
N GLY A 178 -20.03 10.90 29.85
CA GLY A 178 -19.38 9.90 29.00
C GLY A 178 -19.18 8.56 29.69
N ALA A 179 -18.81 8.57 30.96
CA ALA A 179 -18.69 7.37 31.77
C ALA A 179 -20.04 6.63 31.91
N ASN A 180 -21.15 7.36 32.13
CA ASN A 180 -22.47 6.76 32.16
C ASN A 180 -22.90 6.13 30.83
N LYS A 181 -22.57 6.76 29.68
CA LYS A 181 -22.81 6.17 28.38
C LYS A 181 -22.07 4.84 28.22
N LEU A 182 -20.81 4.78 28.62
CA LEU A 182 -20.00 3.56 28.55
C LEU A 182 -20.55 2.46 29.44
N ARG A 183 -21.02 2.79 30.67
CA ARG A 183 -21.69 1.83 31.56
C ARG A 183 -22.94 1.27 30.90
N ASN A 184 -23.78 2.13 30.31
CA ASN A 184 -24.99 1.70 29.62
C ASN A 184 -24.73 0.83 28.39
N GLN A 185 -23.52 0.97 27.76
CA GLN A 185 -23.05 0.14 26.67
C GLN A 185 -22.40 -1.19 27.14
N GLY A 186 -22.32 -1.43 28.43
CA GLY A 186 -21.79 -2.67 29.01
C GLY A 186 -20.26 -2.74 29.12
N TYR A 187 -19.59 -1.60 29.14
CA TYR A 187 -18.16 -1.58 29.42
C TYR A 187 -17.82 -1.83 30.86
N GLU A 188 -16.73 -2.52 31.14
CA GLU A 188 -16.29 -2.86 32.49
C GLU A 188 -16.01 -1.62 33.34
N PRO A 189 -16.51 -1.54 34.59
CA PRO A 189 -16.35 -0.38 35.47
C PRO A 189 -14.89 0.02 35.72
N GLU A 190 -14.00 -0.95 35.84
CA GLU A 190 -12.59 -0.71 36.05
C GLU A 190 -11.92 -0.07 34.81
N MET A 191 -12.33 -0.44 33.60
CA MET A 191 -11.87 0.21 32.38
C MET A 191 -12.33 1.66 32.32
N ILE A 192 -13.59 1.93 32.67
CA ILE A 192 -14.16 3.29 32.70
C ILE A 192 -13.42 4.15 33.72
N LYS A 193 -13.13 3.62 34.91
CA LYS A 193 -12.35 4.28 35.94
C LYS A 193 -10.91 4.59 35.47
N ALA A 194 -10.27 3.65 34.76
CA ALA A 194 -8.94 3.83 34.23
C ALA A 194 -8.89 4.94 33.17
N MET A 195 -9.95 5.15 32.40
CA MET A 195 -10.07 6.21 31.39
C MET A 195 -10.16 7.61 32.02
N LYS A 196 -10.50 7.73 33.30
CA LYS A 196 -10.59 9.01 34.05
C LYS A 196 -11.45 10.08 33.37
N GLY A 197 -12.46 9.68 32.62
CA GLY A 197 -13.33 10.58 31.89
C GLY A 197 -12.64 11.35 30.71
N ALA A 198 -11.50 10.86 30.25
CA ALA A 198 -10.80 11.42 29.10
C ALA A 198 -11.35 10.78 27.81
N GLY A 199 -12.20 11.50 27.11
CA GLY A 199 -12.86 11.02 25.88
C GLY A 199 -11.93 10.52 24.79
N THR A 200 -10.69 11.08 24.71
CA THR A 200 -9.66 10.64 23.76
C THR A 200 -9.23 9.18 23.98
N GLN A 201 -9.38 8.64 25.17
CA GLN A 201 -9.06 7.24 25.49
C GLN A 201 -10.06 6.24 24.92
N THR A 202 -11.20 6.68 24.40
CA THR A 202 -12.11 5.84 23.63
C THR A 202 -11.58 5.48 22.25
N CYS A 203 -10.60 6.23 21.75
CA CYS A 203 -9.94 5.97 20.47
C CYS A 203 -8.74 5.04 20.69
N LYS A 204 -8.82 3.81 20.15
CA LYS A 204 -7.71 2.85 20.23
C LYS A 204 -7.04 2.70 18.88
N PHE A 205 -5.78 3.09 18.80
CA PHE A 205 -4.93 2.89 17.62
C PHE A 205 -4.18 1.56 17.75
N ARG A 206 -4.33 0.72 16.73
CA ARG A 206 -3.58 -0.54 16.64
C ARG A 206 -2.65 -0.45 15.44
N PRO A 207 -1.33 -0.36 15.65
CA PRO A 207 -0.37 -0.43 14.54
C PRO A 207 -0.35 -1.84 13.96
N GLY A 208 0.01 -1.95 12.68
CA GLY A 208 0.31 -3.23 12.06
C GLY A 208 1.58 -3.87 12.66
N MET A 209 1.73 -5.17 12.53
CA MET A 209 2.87 -5.90 13.11
C MET A 209 4.20 -5.65 12.38
N GLY A 210 4.18 -5.17 11.15
CA GLY A 210 5.36 -5.05 10.30
C GLY A 210 6.41 -4.03 10.72
N LEU A 211 6.04 -3.10 11.60
CA LEU A 211 6.96 -2.07 12.10
C LEU A 211 7.50 -2.37 13.51
N LEU A 212 7.09 -3.47 14.11
CA LEU A 212 7.60 -3.88 15.42
C LEU A 212 9.05 -4.37 15.27
N GLY A 213 10.00 -3.50 15.55
CA GLY A 213 11.44 -3.77 15.48
C GLY A 213 12.20 -2.90 14.48
N VAL A 214 11.52 -1.96 13.82
CA VAL A 214 12.15 -0.97 12.93
C VAL A 214 12.10 0.45 13.53
N ILE A 215 11.37 0.62 14.64
CA ILE A 215 11.28 1.89 15.37
C ILE A 215 12.01 1.75 16.69
#